data_796c24520cd25f90b5351cc7e3c0ad27
#
_entry.id   796c24520cd25f90b5351cc7e3c0ad27
#
_cell.length_a   1.000
_cell.length_b   1.000
_cell.length_c   1.000
_cell.angle_alpha   90.00
_cell.angle_beta   90.00
_cell.angle_gamma   90.00
#
_symmetry.space_group_name_H-M   'P 1'
#
loop_
_entity.id
_entity.type
_entity.pdbx_description
1 polymer ?
#
loop_
_entity_poly.entity_id
_entity_poly.type
_entity_poly.pdbx_seq_one_letter_code
_entity_poly.pdbx_strand_id
1 'polypeptide(L)'
;MYINREIDHILLDWKMSDRHKPLILRGVRQCGKTSAVRNLSQQFGDYIELNLEKEPGIGKIFEGELNMNKIINRLELHFSKRISSGTLLFIDEIQECPRAITALRYFYEDRPELYVIAAGSLLEFVLDGKKNDTPVDFPVGRVRSIFMYPFSFTEFLHGTGKEILADYLKHTDFSETPNDAHQELLEEYKIFLTVGGMPEAVREYAETGSIQACQQIHRDIILNFKDDFNKYSRNVSPEIIRKVFDYATHHVCSQTKSSSAITGVSAYYFDLCIDLLKKAC
;
A
#
# COMPACT_ATOMS: atom_id res chain seq x y z
N MET A 1 0.81 16.68 -8.73
CA MET A 1 1.10 17.28 -7.40
C MET A 1 1.02 16.17 -6.35
N TYR A 2 1.94 16.11 -5.36
CA TYR A 2 1.82 15.18 -4.23
C TYR A 2 0.92 15.82 -3.17
N ILE A 3 -0.02 15.04 -2.64
CA ILE A 3 -0.89 15.46 -1.53
C ILE A 3 -0.32 14.84 -0.27
N ASN A 4 -0.03 15.66 0.75
CA ASN A 4 0.53 15.20 2.02
C ASN A 4 -0.41 14.21 2.71
N ARG A 5 0.19 13.18 3.33
CA ARG A 5 -0.49 12.06 3.95
C ARG A 5 -0.08 11.91 5.42
N GLU A 6 -0.94 11.31 6.22
CA GLU A 6 -0.57 10.95 7.60
C GLU A 6 0.63 10.00 7.65
N ILE A 7 0.77 9.14 6.64
CA ILE A 7 1.93 8.25 6.51
C ILE A 7 3.25 9.00 6.42
N ASP A 8 3.29 10.23 5.89
CA ASP A 8 4.51 11.01 5.75
C ASP A 8 5.14 11.33 7.10
N HIS A 9 4.33 11.62 8.13
CA HIS A 9 4.81 11.80 9.50
C HIS A 9 5.42 10.51 10.06
N ILE A 10 4.76 9.38 9.85
CA ILE A 10 5.24 8.06 10.31
C ILE A 10 6.58 7.70 9.65
N LEU A 11 6.74 8.02 8.36
CA LEU A 11 7.96 7.80 7.61
C LEU A 11 9.09 8.73 8.06
N LEU A 12 8.78 9.99 8.37
CA LEU A 12 9.75 10.94 8.93
C LEU A 12 10.20 10.52 10.33
N ASP A 13 9.27 10.11 11.20
CA ASP A 13 9.60 9.59 12.54
C ASP A 13 10.48 8.35 12.46
N TRP A 14 10.22 7.47 11.48
CA TRP A 14 11.07 6.32 11.24
C TRP A 14 12.49 6.74 10.82
N LYS A 15 12.62 7.72 9.94
CA LYS A 15 13.91 8.25 9.51
C LYS A 15 14.69 8.86 10.68
N MET A 16 14.01 9.55 11.60
CA MET A 16 14.62 10.20 12.76
C MET A 16 14.98 9.25 13.90
N SER A 17 14.57 7.98 13.80
CA SER A 17 14.85 6.97 14.82
C SER A 17 16.29 6.49 14.77
N ASP A 18 17.02 6.56 15.90
CA ASP A 18 18.41 6.08 16.03
C ASP A 18 18.56 4.57 15.77
N ARG A 19 17.49 3.81 15.93
CA ARG A 19 17.45 2.34 15.74
C ARG A 19 16.34 1.94 14.78
N HIS A 20 16.39 2.48 13.57
CA HIS A 20 15.42 2.13 12.55
C HIS A 20 15.63 0.71 12.01
N LYS A 21 14.53 -0.01 11.81
CA LYS A 21 14.50 -1.30 11.11
C LYS A 21 14.13 -1.06 9.66
N PRO A 22 14.54 -1.92 8.72
CA PRO A 22 13.96 -1.91 7.38
C PRO A 22 12.44 -1.86 7.45
N LEU A 23 11.82 -0.98 6.66
CA LEU A 23 10.37 -0.84 6.58
C LEU A 23 9.79 -1.73 5.49
N ILE A 24 8.64 -2.32 5.77
CA ILE A 24 7.77 -2.93 4.75
C ILE A 24 6.48 -2.10 4.70
N LEU A 25 6.30 -1.38 3.60
CA LEU A 25 5.10 -0.60 3.34
C LEU A 25 4.08 -1.46 2.60
N ARG A 26 3.03 -1.85 3.31
CA ARG A 26 1.93 -2.69 2.81
C ARG A 26 0.74 -1.81 2.43
N GLY A 27 -0.18 -2.35 1.69
CA GLY A 27 -1.44 -1.70 1.35
C GLY A 27 -1.89 -2.00 -0.07
N VAL A 28 -3.14 -1.71 -0.35
CA VAL A 28 -3.79 -1.96 -1.63
C VAL A 28 -3.02 -1.33 -2.80
N ARG A 29 -3.18 -1.90 -3.99
CA ARG A 29 -2.65 -1.29 -5.22
C ARG A 29 -3.19 0.13 -5.39
N GLN A 30 -2.37 1.02 -5.95
CA GLN A 30 -2.70 2.41 -6.29
C GLN A 30 -3.03 3.30 -5.07
N CYS A 31 -2.80 2.85 -3.81
CA CYS A 31 -2.98 3.71 -2.63
C CYS A 31 -1.84 4.74 -2.43
N GLY A 32 -0.81 4.73 -3.29
CA GLY A 32 0.23 5.76 -3.30
C GLY A 32 1.54 5.40 -2.58
N LYS A 33 1.81 4.12 -2.29
CA LYS A 33 3.04 3.66 -1.59
C LYS A 33 4.32 4.22 -2.21
N THR A 34 4.52 4.00 -3.50
CA THR A 34 5.69 4.46 -4.24
C THR A 34 5.82 5.99 -4.19
N SER A 35 4.69 6.71 -4.30
CA SER A 35 4.67 8.18 -4.23
C SER A 35 5.07 8.69 -2.84
N ALA A 36 4.64 8.05 -1.76
CA ALA A 36 5.02 8.41 -0.40
C ALA A 36 6.52 8.21 -0.16
N VAL A 37 7.11 7.09 -0.63
CA VAL A 37 8.55 6.85 -0.51
C VAL A 37 9.36 7.84 -1.36
N ARG A 38 8.92 8.16 -2.57
CA ARG A 38 9.56 9.19 -3.40
C ARG A 38 9.46 10.58 -2.78
N ASN A 39 8.36 10.90 -2.09
CA ASN A 39 8.26 12.14 -1.33
C ASN A 39 9.27 12.16 -0.18
N LEU A 40 9.34 11.08 0.61
CA LEU A 40 10.32 10.93 1.69
C LEU A 40 11.77 11.00 1.17
N SER A 41 12.04 10.49 -0.04
CA SER A 41 13.41 10.44 -0.59
C SER A 41 14.05 11.82 -0.72
N GLN A 42 13.26 12.89 -0.82
CA GLN A 42 13.73 14.27 -0.85
C GLN A 42 14.45 14.70 0.46
N GLN A 43 14.26 13.93 1.52
CA GLN A 43 14.91 14.15 2.81
C GLN A 43 16.26 13.42 2.95
N PHE A 44 16.72 12.71 1.92
CA PHE A 44 17.97 11.95 1.89
C PHE A 44 18.97 12.57 0.91
N GLY A 45 20.26 12.35 1.17
CA GLY A 45 21.31 12.80 0.26
C GLY A 45 21.33 12.04 -1.05
N ASP A 46 21.03 10.72 -0.98
CA ASP A 46 20.96 9.83 -2.13
C ASP A 46 19.73 8.93 -2.07
N TYR A 47 19.24 8.59 -3.25
CA TYR A 47 18.09 7.71 -3.42
C TYR A 47 18.35 6.69 -4.52
N ILE A 48 18.06 5.41 -4.20
CA ILE A 48 18.11 4.29 -5.15
C ILE A 48 16.77 3.57 -5.07
N GLU A 49 16.11 3.43 -6.22
CA GLU A 49 14.83 2.72 -6.37
C GLU A 49 15.02 1.50 -7.26
N LEU A 50 14.73 0.31 -6.69
CA LEU A 50 14.62 -0.95 -7.44
C LEU A 50 13.15 -1.27 -7.62
N ASN A 51 12.70 -1.40 -8.85
CA ASN A 51 11.35 -1.91 -9.12
C ASN A 51 11.46 -3.33 -9.69
N LEU A 52 11.10 -4.33 -8.88
CA LEU A 52 11.29 -5.75 -9.20
C LEU A 52 10.27 -6.28 -10.22
N GLU A 53 9.15 -5.61 -10.42
CA GLU A 53 8.19 -5.92 -11.49
C GLU A 53 8.67 -5.36 -12.83
N LYS A 54 9.15 -4.10 -12.84
CA LYS A 54 9.60 -3.41 -14.05
C LYS A 54 10.93 -3.96 -14.58
N GLU A 55 11.82 -4.36 -13.66
CA GLU A 55 13.14 -4.87 -13.97
C GLU A 55 13.38 -6.26 -13.34
N PRO A 56 12.73 -7.32 -13.83
CA PRO A 56 12.84 -8.66 -13.20
C PRO A 56 14.27 -9.19 -13.10
N GLY A 57 15.14 -8.75 -14.01
CA GLY A 57 16.57 -9.13 -14.03
C GLY A 57 17.34 -8.64 -12.80
N ILE A 58 16.92 -7.54 -12.17
CA ILE A 58 17.58 -6.99 -10.98
C ILE A 58 17.40 -7.89 -9.75
N GLY A 59 16.33 -8.70 -9.70
CA GLY A 59 16.10 -9.70 -8.66
C GLY A 59 17.24 -10.71 -8.50
N LYS A 60 18.03 -10.96 -9.57
CA LYS A 60 19.22 -11.82 -9.53
C LYS A 60 20.30 -11.34 -8.55
N ILE A 61 20.26 -10.07 -8.14
CA ILE A 61 21.17 -9.54 -7.12
C ILE A 61 20.97 -10.25 -5.79
N PHE A 62 19.76 -10.71 -5.49
CA PHE A 62 19.38 -11.41 -4.27
C PHE A 62 19.46 -12.95 -4.39
N GLU A 63 19.87 -13.50 -5.55
CA GLU A 63 20.05 -14.95 -5.73
C GLU A 63 21.35 -15.45 -5.10
N GLY A 64 21.34 -16.74 -4.68
CA GLY A 64 22.47 -17.39 -4.05
C GLY A 64 22.65 -16.99 -2.59
N GLU A 65 23.90 -16.82 -2.15
CA GLU A 65 24.26 -16.42 -0.79
C GLU A 65 23.89 -14.97 -0.54
N LEU A 66 23.11 -14.69 0.52
CA LEU A 66 22.72 -13.34 0.93
C LEU A 66 23.85 -12.63 1.71
N ASN A 67 24.95 -12.35 1.02
CA ASN A 67 26.06 -11.58 1.56
C ASN A 67 25.85 -10.09 1.25
N MET A 68 25.66 -9.26 2.29
CA MET A 68 25.33 -7.85 2.14
C MET A 68 26.38 -7.05 1.38
N ASN A 69 27.66 -7.33 1.59
CA ASN A 69 28.73 -6.62 0.86
C ASN A 69 28.65 -6.92 -0.65
N LYS A 70 28.39 -8.19 -1.02
CA LYS A 70 28.21 -8.57 -2.43
C LYS A 70 26.95 -7.94 -3.03
N ILE A 71 25.84 -7.90 -2.27
CA ILE A 71 24.58 -7.30 -2.71
C ILE A 71 24.76 -5.81 -2.94
N ILE A 72 25.34 -5.09 -1.97
CA ILE A 72 25.57 -3.64 -2.06
C ILE A 72 26.49 -3.32 -3.23
N ASN A 73 27.60 -4.04 -3.39
CA ASN A 73 28.52 -3.82 -4.53
C ASN A 73 27.80 -4.01 -5.88
N ARG A 74 26.93 -5.03 -6.00
CA ARG A 74 26.14 -5.24 -7.23
C ARG A 74 25.14 -4.12 -7.49
N LEU A 75 24.48 -3.60 -6.43
CA LEU A 75 23.58 -2.46 -6.52
C LEU A 75 24.36 -1.19 -6.92
N GLU A 76 25.50 -0.91 -6.30
CA GLU A 76 26.37 0.23 -6.65
C GLU A 76 26.80 0.19 -8.12
N LEU A 77 27.21 -0.98 -8.60
CA LEU A 77 27.60 -1.18 -10.00
C LEU A 77 26.41 -0.99 -10.95
N HIS A 78 25.24 -1.55 -10.61
CA HIS A 78 24.05 -1.46 -11.45
C HIS A 78 23.55 -0.01 -11.58
N PHE A 79 23.50 0.74 -10.47
CA PHE A 79 23.01 2.11 -10.47
C PHE A 79 24.10 3.16 -10.69
N SER A 80 25.37 2.75 -10.77
CA SER A 80 26.53 3.66 -10.84
C SER A 80 26.52 4.71 -9.71
N LYS A 81 26.09 4.31 -8.51
CA LYS A 81 25.97 5.14 -7.32
C LYS A 81 26.54 4.44 -6.10
N ARG A 82 27.16 5.20 -5.20
CA ARG A 82 27.60 4.69 -3.89
C ARG A 82 26.43 4.62 -2.92
N ILE A 83 26.42 3.57 -2.10
CA ILE A 83 25.44 3.36 -1.03
C ILE A 83 26.10 3.63 0.31
N SER A 84 25.63 4.66 0.99
CA SER A 84 26.14 5.12 2.29
C SER A 84 25.01 5.23 3.32
N SER A 85 25.33 5.60 4.56
CA SER A 85 24.35 5.85 5.62
C SER A 85 23.35 6.99 5.33
N GLY A 86 23.63 7.83 4.32
CA GLY A 86 22.71 8.87 3.86
C GLY A 86 21.83 8.46 2.67
N THR A 87 21.93 7.21 2.22
CA THR A 87 21.18 6.69 1.07
C THR A 87 19.89 6.03 1.52
N LEU A 88 18.77 6.40 0.89
CA LEU A 88 17.52 5.63 0.98
C LEU A 88 17.50 4.58 -0.15
N LEU A 89 17.48 3.31 0.23
CA LEU A 89 17.27 2.19 -0.67
C LEU A 89 15.79 1.79 -0.66
N PHE A 90 15.13 1.91 -1.79
CA PHE A 90 13.74 1.53 -1.97
C PHE A 90 13.61 0.33 -2.89
N ILE A 91 12.96 -0.73 -2.38
CA ILE A 91 12.67 -1.97 -3.10
C ILE A 91 11.17 -2.03 -3.35
N ASP A 92 10.76 -1.63 -4.55
CA ASP A 92 9.36 -1.61 -4.96
C ASP A 92 8.94 -2.95 -5.55
N GLU A 93 7.68 -3.33 -5.36
CA GLU A 93 7.08 -4.61 -5.76
C GLU A 93 7.89 -5.82 -5.27
N ILE A 94 8.30 -5.79 -3.98
CA ILE A 94 9.20 -6.78 -3.36
C ILE A 94 8.66 -8.21 -3.45
N GLN A 95 7.34 -8.41 -3.56
CA GLN A 95 6.72 -9.73 -3.71
C GLN A 95 7.14 -10.45 -4.99
N GLU A 96 7.69 -9.75 -5.98
CA GLU A 96 8.22 -10.37 -7.20
C GLU A 96 9.55 -11.10 -6.96
N CYS A 97 10.25 -10.80 -5.85
CA CYS A 97 11.49 -11.49 -5.46
C CYS A 97 11.45 -11.92 -3.98
N PRO A 98 10.95 -13.13 -3.66
CA PRO A 98 10.90 -13.66 -2.28
C PRO A 98 12.23 -13.60 -1.53
N ARG A 99 13.34 -13.78 -2.23
CA ARG A 99 14.69 -13.68 -1.66
C ARG A 99 15.04 -12.27 -1.19
N ALA A 100 14.49 -11.22 -1.83
CA ALA A 100 14.67 -9.83 -1.39
C ALA A 100 13.97 -9.59 -0.04
N ILE A 101 12.83 -10.26 0.22
CA ILE A 101 12.16 -10.20 1.53
C ILE A 101 13.05 -10.78 2.62
N THR A 102 13.63 -11.96 2.38
CA THR A 102 14.60 -12.59 3.30
C THR A 102 15.83 -11.70 3.51
N ALA A 103 16.30 -11.02 2.46
CA ALA A 103 17.47 -10.12 2.55
C ALA A 103 17.27 -8.93 3.50
N LEU A 104 16.03 -8.52 3.76
CA LEU A 104 15.74 -7.43 4.73
C LEU A 104 16.28 -7.73 6.13
N ARG A 105 16.34 -9.03 6.51
CA ARG A 105 16.96 -9.45 7.76
C ARG A 105 18.43 -9.04 7.83
N TYR A 106 19.17 -9.32 6.77
CA TYR A 106 20.61 -9.09 6.71
C TYR A 106 20.94 -7.60 6.52
N PHE A 107 20.06 -6.82 5.88
CA PHE A 107 20.17 -5.36 5.92
C PHE A 107 20.11 -4.84 7.36
N TYR A 108 19.22 -5.36 8.19
CA TYR A 108 19.14 -4.98 9.60
C TYR A 108 20.33 -5.46 10.44
N GLU A 109 20.79 -6.72 10.24
CA GLU A 109 21.83 -7.34 11.08
C GLU A 109 23.23 -6.88 10.69
N ASP A 110 23.52 -6.74 9.39
CA ASP A 110 24.88 -6.50 8.87
C ASP A 110 25.11 -5.02 8.48
N ARG A 111 24.04 -4.28 8.17
CA ARG A 111 24.12 -2.89 7.68
C ARG A 111 23.03 -2.02 8.31
N PRO A 112 22.98 -1.94 9.65
CA PRO A 112 21.94 -1.21 10.39
C PRO A 112 21.92 0.30 10.12
N GLU A 113 22.99 0.85 9.55
CA GLU A 113 23.09 2.26 9.17
C GLU A 113 22.36 2.61 7.87
N LEU A 114 21.92 1.60 7.08
CA LEU A 114 21.25 1.83 5.81
C LEU A 114 19.73 1.98 6.00
N TYR A 115 19.19 2.98 5.36
CA TYR A 115 17.74 3.18 5.30
C TYR A 115 17.15 2.35 4.16
N VAL A 116 16.37 1.34 4.52
CA VAL A 116 15.75 0.43 3.56
C VAL A 116 14.24 0.44 3.71
N ILE A 117 13.54 0.74 2.63
CA ILE A 117 12.08 0.60 2.54
C ILE A 117 11.76 -0.40 1.44
N ALA A 118 10.92 -1.37 1.74
CA ALA A 118 10.33 -2.26 0.77
C ALA A 118 8.84 -1.98 0.65
N ALA A 119 8.29 -2.04 -0.56
CA ALA A 119 6.84 -1.93 -0.77
C ALA A 119 6.33 -3.08 -1.62
N GLY A 120 5.09 -3.49 -1.35
CA GLY A 120 4.40 -4.49 -2.14
C GLY A 120 2.90 -4.48 -1.90
N SER A 121 2.13 -4.74 -2.94
CA SER A 121 0.67 -4.74 -2.88
C SER A 121 0.07 -6.12 -2.60
N LEU A 122 0.77 -7.19 -2.98
CA LEU A 122 0.31 -8.59 -2.85
C LEU A 122 1.23 -9.40 -1.92
N LEU A 123 1.85 -8.73 -0.97
CA LEU A 123 2.86 -9.32 -0.09
C LEU A 123 2.30 -10.47 0.75
N GLU A 124 1.03 -10.36 1.21
CA GLU A 124 0.37 -11.40 2.01
C GLU A 124 0.31 -12.75 1.29
N PHE A 125 0.13 -12.74 -0.05
CA PHE A 125 0.10 -13.97 -0.84
C PHE A 125 1.46 -14.67 -0.92
N VAL A 126 2.53 -13.90 -0.88
CA VAL A 126 3.90 -14.44 -0.89
C VAL A 126 4.27 -14.97 0.48
N LEU A 127 3.89 -14.24 1.55
CA LEU A 127 4.15 -14.66 2.94
C LEU A 127 3.42 -15.93 3.33
N ASP A 128 2.23 -16.18 2.77
CA ASP A 128 1.49 -17.44 2.97
C ASP A 128 2.11 -18.65 2.23
N GLY A 129 3.25 -18.49 1.59
CA GLY A 129 3.96 -19.58 0.86
C GLY A 129 3.26 -20.05 -0.40
N LYS A 130 2.27 -19.30 -0.91
CA LYS A 130 1.36 -19.75 -1.98
C LYS A 130 1.80 -19.35 -3.39
N LYS A 131 2.79 -18.48 -3.54
CA LYS A 131 3.16 -17.96 -4.87
C LYS A 131 4.27 -18.76 -5.58
N ASN A 132 5.21 -19.37 -4.86
CA ASN A 132 6.36 -20.06 -5.48
C ASN A 132 6.81 -21.20 -4.58
N ASP A 133 6.37 -22.35 -4.52
CA ASP A 133 6.85 -23.54 -3.76
C ASP A 133 8.10 -23.37 -2.84
N THR A 134 8.67 -22.19 -2.77
CA THR A 134 9.79 -21.79 -1.92
C THR A 134 9.24 -21.05 -0.70
N PRO A 135 9.42 -21.59 0.52
CA PRO A 135 9.07 -20.90 1.75
C PRO A 135 9.81 -19.57 1.83
N VAL A 136 9.09 -18.47 2.06
CA VAL A 136 9.71 -17.18 2.37
C VAL A 136 10.05 -17.14 3.84
N ASP A 137 11.32 -17.02 4.16
CA ASP A 137 11.76 -16.77 5.53
C ASP A 137 11.52 -15.27 5.85
N PHE A 138 10.32 -15.00 6.38
CA PHE A 138 9.94 -13.63 6.74
C PHE A 138 10.77 -13.17 7.94
N PRO A 139 11.41 -12.01 7.89
CA PRO A 139 12.34 -11.54 8.90
C PRO A 139 11.64 -11.01 10.17
N VAL A 140 10.97 -11.91 10.90
CA VAL A 140 10.22 -11.58 12.12
C VAL A 140 11.12 -10.85 13.13
N GLY A 141 10.65 -9.71 13.64
CA GLY A 141 11.37 -8.89 14.61
C GLY A 141 12.53 -8.07 14.02
N ARG A 142 12.89 -8.24 12.75
CA ARG A 142 13.96 -7.51 12.04
C ARG A 142 13.45 -6.42 11.10
N VAL A 143 12.16 -6.39 10.84
CA VAL A 143 11.49 -5.39 10.01
C VAL A 143 10.36 -4.72 10.78
N ARG A 144 9.97 -3.53 10.37
CA ARG A 144 8.76 -2.84 10.79
C ARG A 144 7.77 -2.81 9.63
N SER A 145 6.57 -3.35 9.82
CA SER A 145 5.50 -3.28 8.82
C SER A 145 4.59 -2.08 9.12
N ILE A 146 4.27 -1.33 8.08
CA ILE A 146 3.33 -0.19 8.12
C ILE A 146 2.30 -0.42 7.01
N PHE A 147 1.02 -0.22 7.35
CA PHE A 147 -0.07 -0.30 6.38
C PHE A 147 -0.44 1.09 5.89
N MET A 148 -0.48 1.26 4.59
CA MET A 148 -0.94 2.45 3.92
C MET A 148 -2.32 2.19 3.32
N TYR A 149 -3.29 2.95 3.79
CA TYR A 149 -4.67 2.90 3.31
C TYR A 149 -4.91 3.97 2.23
N PRO A 150 -6.03 3.95 1.52
CA PRO A 150 -6.52 5.10 0.76
C PRO A 150 -6.64 6.33 1.66
N PHE A 151 -6.85 7.52 1.09
CA PHE A 151 -7.00 8.75 1.85
C PHE A 151 -8.10 8.64 2.92
N SER A 152 -7.80 9.05 4.14
CA SER A 152 -8.80 9.32 5.17
C SER A 152 -9.62 10.57 4.82
N PHE A 153 -10.76 10.78 5.51
CA PHE A 153 -11.54 12.00 5.31
C PHE A 153 -10.75 13.28 5.62
N THR A 154 -9.92 13.22 6.66
CA THR A 154 -9.05 14.36 7.02
C THR A 154 -8.01 14.62 5.93
N GLU A 155 -7.37 13.59 5.40
CA GLU A 155 -6.43 13.72 4.29
C GLU A 155 -7.12 14.22 3.00
N PHE A 156 -8.37 13.80 2.76
CA PHE A 156 -9.17 14.30 1.65
C PHE A 156 -9.44 15.80 1.79
N LEU A 157 -9.82 16.29 2.97
CA LEU A 157 -10.02 17.71 3.23
C LEU A 157 -8.74 18.52 2.96
N HIS A 158 -7.58 18.05 3.43
CA HIS A 158 -6.29 18.67 3.10
C HIS A 158 -6.02 18.66 1.59
N GLY A 159 -6.25 17.52 0.94
CA GLY A 159 -6.01 17.35 -0.50
C GLY A 159 -6.91 18.21 -1.40
N THR A 160 -8.07 18.63 -0.89
CA THR A 160 -9.05 19.47 -1.61
C THR A 160 -9.02 20.95 -1.17
N GLY A 161 -7.98 21.36 -0.40
CA GLY A 161 -7.78 22.75 0.01
C GLY A 161 -8.70 23.20 1.16
N LYS A 162 -9.20 22.24 1.95
CA LYS A 162 -10.07 22.50 3.12
C LYS A 162 -9.29 22.33 4.44
N GLU A 163 -8.09 22.91 4.52
CA GLU A 163 -7.19 22.78 5.66
C GLU A 163 -7.84 23.17 6.98
N ILE A 164 -8.62 24.28 7.00
CA ILE A 164 -9.29 24.78 8.22
C ILE A 164 -10.28 23.74 8.76
N LEU A 165 -11.06 23.10 7.87
CA LEU A 165 -11.99 22.04 8.27
C LEU A 165 -11.29 20.79 8.74
N ALA A 166 -10.17 20.43 8.11
CA ALA A 166 -9.35 19.28 8.52
C ALA A 166 -8.75 19.49 9.92
N ASP A 167 -8.21 20.68 10.19
CA ASP A 167 -7.67 21.04 11.50
C ASP A 167 -8.76 21.12 12.56
N TYR A 168 -9.92 21.68 12.21
CA TYR A 168 -11.08 21.71 13.07
C TYR A 168 -11.51 20.27 13.46
N LEU A 169 -11.61 19.37 12.50
CA LEU A 169 -11.97 17.95 12.73
C LEU A 169 -10.98 17.24 13.66
N LYS A 170 -9.69 17.59 13.62
CA LYS A 170 -8.64 16.98 14.46
C LYS A 170 -8.64 17.48 15.91
N HIS A 171 -9.01 18.74 16.13
CA HIS A 171 -8.75 19.43 17.40
C HIS A 171 -10.02 19.81 18.18
N THR A 172 -11.20 19.57 17.62
CA THR A 172 -12.44 20.00 18.25
C THR A 172 -13.02 18.94 19.18
N ASP A 173 -13.44 19.36 20.37
CA ASP A 173 -14.37 18.60 21.19
C ASP A 173 -15.77 18.71 20.58
N PHE A 174 -16.27 17.62 20.02
CA PHE A 174 -17.56 17.58 19.32
C PHE A 174 -18.78 17.93 20.19
N SER A 175 -18.62 18.03 21.51
CA SER A 175 -19.68 18.44 22.43
C SER A 175 -20.10 19.91 22.22
N GLU A 176 -19.23 20.75 21.63
CA GLU A 176 -19.45 22.20 21.42
C GLU A 176 -19.35 22.63 19.95
N THR A 177 -19.58 21.70 19.00
CA THR A 177 -19.44 22.01 17.57
C THR A 177 -20.50 23.02 17.11
N PRO A 178 -20.10 24.17 16.54
CA PRO A 178 -21.06 25.11 15.92
C PRO A 178 -21.83 24.43 14.78
N ASN A 179 -23.13 24.73 14.68
CA ASN A 179 -24.00 24.09 13.68
C ASN A 179 -23.49 24.29 12.24
N ASP A 180 -22.91 25.45 11.93
CA ASP A 180 -22.44 25.78 10.58
C ASP A 180 -21.24 24.92 10.19
N ALA A 181 -20.25 24.76 11.08
CA ALA A 181 -19.10 23.89 10.83
C ALA A 181 -19.50 22.40 10.70
N HIS A 182 -20.49 21.97 11.48
CA HIS A 182 -21.03 20.62 11.37
C HIS A 182 -21.70 20.38 10.01
N GLN A 183 -22.51 21.32 9.54
CA GLN A 183 -23.17 21.21 8.23
C GLN A 183 -22.15 21.19 7.08
N GLU A 184 -21.14 22.04 7.12
CA GLU A 184 -20.08 22.07 6.11
C GLU A 184 -19.29 20.76 6.10
N LEU A 185 -18.92 20.22 7.27
CA LEU A 185 -18.27 18.90 7.37
C LEU A 185 -19.15 17.77 6.81
N LEU A 186 -20.46 17.81 7.03
CA LEU A 186 -21.38 16.80 6.47
C LEU A 186 -21.47 16.87 4.95
N GLU A 187 -21.44 18.06 4.36
CA GLU A 187 -21.43 18.25 2.91
C GLU A 187 -20.15 17.71 2.31
N GLU A 188 -19.00 18.07 2.87
CA GLU A 188 -17.70 17.54 2.41
C GLU A 188 -17.60 16.02 2.61
N TYR A 189 -18.17 15.48 3.68
CA TYR A 189 -18.21 14.04 3.91
C TYR A 189 -19.06 13.29 2.87
N LYS A 190 -20.19 13.86 2.42
CA LYS A 190 -20.99 13.30 1.32
C LYS A 190 -20.18 13.27 0.02
N ILE A 191 -19.41 14.33 -0.25
CA ILE A 191 -18.52 14.38 -1.40
C ILE A 191 -17.44 13.29 -1.27
N PHE A 192 -16.78 13.18 -0.10
CA PHE A 192 -15.80 12.14 0.16
C PHE A 192 -16.35 10.74 -0.02
N LEU A 193 -17.58 10.45 0.43
CA LEU A 193 -18.22 9.15 0.20
C LEU A 193 -18.44 8.85 -1.28
N THR A 194 -18.53 9.86 -2.12
CA THR A 194 -18.73 9.73 -3.57
C THR A 194 -17.40 9.63 -4.32
N VAL A 195 -16.42 10.46 -3.96
CA VAL A 195 -15.07 10.51 -4.56
C VAL A 195 -14.19 9.36 -4.03
N GLY A 196 -14.43 8.91 -2.79
CA GLY A 196 -13.60 7.92 -2.11
C GLY A 196 -12.20 8.42 -1.75
N GLY A 197 -11.38 7.50 -1.26
CA GLY A 197 -10.01 7.80 -0.80
C GLY A 197 -8.91 7.37 -1.77
N MET A 198 -9.21 6.90 -2.98
CA MET A 198 -8.15 6.51 -3.92
C MET A 198 -7.40 7.74 -4.45
N PRO A 199 -6.05 7.76 -4.38
CA PRO A 199 -5.26 8.98 -4.67
C PRO A 199 -5.53 9.62 -6.01
N GLU A 200 -5.76 8.81 -7.04
CA GLU A 200 -6.04 9.29 -8.38
C GLU A 200 -7.39 10.03 -8.43
N ALA A 201 -8.44 9.46 -7.81
CA ALA A 201 -9.75 10.08 -7.75
C ALA A 201 -9.75 11.35 -6.90
N VAL A 202 -9.05 11.36 -5.76
CA VAL A 202 -8.92 12.55 -4.89
C VAL A 202 -8.21 13.68 -5.63
N ARG A 203 -7.11 13.37 -6.35
CA ARG A 203 -6.39 14.36 -7.14
C ARG A 203 -7.25 14.93 -8.26
N GLU A 204 -7.93 14.06 -9.01
CA GLU A 204 -8.83 14.48 -10.10
C GLU A 204 -9.92 15.41 -9.58
N TYR A 205 -10.52 15.04 -8.43
CA TYR A 205 -11.53 15.90 -7.81
C TYR A 205 -10.94 17.25 -7.35
N ALA A 206 -9.77 17.25 -6.74
CA ALA A 206 -9.11 18.47 -6.29
C ALA A 206 -8.77 19.43 -7.46
N GLU A 207 -8.42 18.88 -8.63
CA GLU A 207 -8.04 19.66 -9.81
C GLU A 207 -9.25 20.13 -10.62
N THR A 208 -10.31 19.32 -10.71
CA THR A 208 -11.41 19.56 -11.65
C THR A 208 -12.78 19.76 -10.99
N GLY A 209 -12.98 19.31 -9.76
CA GLY A 209 -14.29 19.25 -9.10
C GLY A 209 -15.26 18.23 -9.72
N SER A 210 -14.80 17.41 -10.68
CA SER A 210 -15.67 16.53 -11.49
C SER A 210 -15.88 15.17 -10.83
N ILE A 211 -17.07 14.96 -10.27
CA ILE A 211 -17.48 13.63 -9.77
C ILE A 211 -17.57 12.61 -10.92
N GLN A 212 -17.96 13.02 -12.11
CA GLN A 212 -18.05 12.11 -13.26
C GLN A 212 -16.67 11.57 -13.66
N ALA A 213 -15.62 12.40 -13.65
CA ALA A 213 -14.25 11.96 -13.89
C ALA A 213 -13.78 10.96 -12.82
N CYS A 214 -14.09 11.22 -11.54
CA CYS A 214 -13.78 10.28 -10.44
C CYS A 214 -14.49 8.93 -10.64
N GLN A 215 -15.73 8.91 -11.08
CA GLN A 215 -16.45 7.67 -11.37
C GLN A 215 -15.80 6.85 -12.49
N GLN A 216 -15.22 7.52 -13.50
CA GLN A 216 -14.48 6.81 -14.54
C GLN A 216 -13.21 6.17 -13.96
N ILE A 217 -12.46 6.89 -13.14
CA ILE A 217 -11.29 6.37 -12.41
C ILE A 217 -11.68 5.15 -11.56
N HIS A 218 -12.80 5.21 -10.84
CA HIS A 218 -13.27 4.06 -10.05
C HIS A 218 -13.55 2.82 -10.91
N ARG A 219 -14.16 3.00 -12.09
CA ARG A 219 -14.40 1.88 -13.02
C ARG A 219 -13.09 1.23 -13.45
N ASP A 220 -12.09 2.04 -13.78
CA ASP A 220 -10.78 1.56 -14.22
C ASP A 220 -10.06 0.82 -13.07
N ILE A 221 -10.11 1.35 -11.85
CA ILE A 221 -9.56 0.70 -10.64
C ILE A 221 -10.23 -0.65 -10.39
N ILE A 222 -11.57 -0.71 -10.46
CA ILE A 222 -12.34 -1.96 -10.26
C ILE A 222 -12.00 -2.99 -11.33
N LEU A 223 -11.87 -2.57 -12.60
CA LEU A 223 -11.46 -3.46 -13.68
C LEU A 223 -10.06 -4.03 -13.42
N ASN A 224 -9.10 -3.18 -13.07
CA ASN A 224 -7.73 -3.60 -12.73
C ASN A 224 -7.71 -4.61 -11.56
N PHE A 225 -8.52 -4.39 -10.52
CA PHE A 225 -8.63 -5.36 -9.41
C PHE A 225 -9.21 -6.70 -9.88
N LYS A 226 -10.24 -6.69 -10.74
CA LYS A 226 -10.84 -7.91 -11.29
C LYS A 226 -9.87 -8.69 -12.17
N ASP A 227 -9.00 -8.01 -12.92
CA ASP A 227 -7.97 -8.64 -13.74
C ASP A 227 -6.87 -9.29 -12.87
N ASP A 228 -6.56 -8.69 -11.73
CA ASP A 228 -5.62 -9.26 -10.78
C ASP A 228 -6.11 -10.54 -10.09
N PHE A 229 -7.43 -10.82 -10.08
CA PHE A 229 -7.96 -12.05 -9.47
C PHE A 229 -7.38 -13.33 -10.08
N ASN A 230 -6.93 -13.29 -11.31
CA ASN A 230 -6.22 -14.40 -11.94
C ASN A 230 -4.87 -14.72 -11.26
N LYS A 231 -4.25 -13.74 -10.62
CA LYS A 231 -2.93 -13.90 -9.96
C LYS A 231 -3.02 -14.69 -8.65
N TYR A 232 -4.17 -14.69 -7.98
CA TYR A 232 -4.38 -15.36 -6.68
C TYR A 232 -5.39 -16.50 -6.68
N SER A 233 -5.90 -16.88 -7.85
CA SER A 233 -7.00 -17.84 -8.01
C SER A 233 -6.58 -19.31 -7.92
N ARG A 234 -5.53 -19.68 -7.15
CA ARG A 234 -5.00 -21.05 -7.13
C ARG A 234 -6.00 -22.14 -6.69
N ASN A 235 -6.85 -21.83 -5.70
CA ASN A 235 -7.78 -22.80 -5.10
C ASN A 235 -9.26 -22.46 -5.35
N VAL A 236 -9.53 -21.37 -6.05
CA VAL A 236 -10.87 -20.88 -6.37
C VAL A 236 -10.85 -20.31 -7.78
N SER A 237 -11.89 -20.57 -8.57
CA SER A 237 -11.93 -19.97 -9.92
C SER A 237 -12.06 -18.45 -9.82
N PRO A 238 -11.41 -17.69 -10.72
CA PRO A 238 -11.52 -16.22 -10.77
C PRO A 238 -12.98 -15.76 -10.88
N GLU A 239 -13.83 -16.57 -11.49
CA GLU A 239 -15.26 -16.26 -11.62
C GLU A 239 -15.97 -16.22 -10.25
N ILE A 240 -15.65 -17.17 -9.35
CA ILE A 240 -16.23 -17.17 -8.00
C ILE A 240 -15.71 -15.96 -7.21
N ILE A 241 -14.43 -15.62 -7.33
CA ILE A 241 -13.86 -14.43 -6.68
C ILE A 241 -14.57 -13.17 -7.16
N ARG A 242 -14.81 -13.04 -8.46
CA ARG A 242 -15.57 -11.89 -9.03
C ARG A 242 -16.98 -11.81 -8.47
N LYS A 243 -17.71 -12.93 -8.40
CA LYS A 243 -19.07 -12.97 -7.82
C LYS A 243 -19.08 -12.53 -6.35
N VAL A 244 -18.10 -13.00 -5.57
CA VAL A 244 -18.01 -12.63 -4.15
C VAL A 244 -17.60 -11.16 -3.99
N PHE A 245 -16.69 -10.66 -4.82
CA PHE A 245 -16.30 -9.23 -4.84
C PHE A 245 -17.51 -8.35 -5.18
N ASP A 246 -18.24 -8.66 -6.25
CA ASP A 246 -19.45 -7.91 -6.65
C ASP A 246 -20.53 -7.97 -5.56
N TYR A 247 -20.71 -9.13 -4.93
CA TYR A 247 -21.62 -9.25 -3.80
C TYR A 247 -21.20 -8.35 -2.64
N ALA A 248 -19.93 -8.41 -2.23
CA ALA A 248 -19.41 -7.62 -1.10
C ALA A 248 -19.57 -6.11 -1.33
N THR A 249 -19.31 -5.63 -2.56
CA THR A 249 -19.46 -4.21 -2.90
C THR A 249 -20.90 -3.71 -2.86
N HIS A 250 -21.89 -4.58 -3.13
CA HIS A 250 -23.32 -4.22 -3.06
C HIS A 250 -23.92 -4.38 -1.66
N HIS A 251 -23.22 -5.07 -0.74
CA HIS A 251 -23.73 -5.36 0.60
C HIS A 251 -22.86 -4.73 1.71
N VAL A 252 -22.24 -3.60 1.42
CA VAL A 252 -21.49 -2.81 2.42
C VAL A 252 -22.45 -2.42 3.57
N CYS A 253 -21.97 -2.55 4.82
CA CYS A 253 -22.72 -2.27 6.04
C CYS A 253 -23.94 -3.18 6.28
N SER A 254 -24.06 -4.32 5.58
CA SER A 254 -25.12 -5.30 5.81
C SER A 254 -24.61 -6.58 6.45
N GLN A 255 -25.46 -7.26 7.23
CA GLN A 255 -25.12 -8.58 7.76
C GLN A 255 -25.23 -9.63 6.67
N THR A 256 -24.21 -10.46 6.53
CA THR A 256 -24.14 -11.52 5.53
C THR A 256 -23.97 -12.88 6.20
N LYS A 257 -24.76 -13.88 5.75
CA LYS A 257 -24.53 -15.28 6.10
C LYS A 257 -23.87 -15.98 4.93
N SER A 258 -22.64 -16.48 5.11
CA SER A 258 -21.84 -17.13 4.07
C SER A 258 -22.59 -18.25 3.34
N SER A 259 -23.45 -19.00 4.04
CA SER A 259 -24.23 -20.13 3.49
C SER A 259 -25.35 -19.73 2.52
N SER A 260 -25.77 -18.47 2.51
CA SER A 260 -26.89 -17.97 1.70
C SER A 260 -26.60 -16.70 0.92
N ALA A 261 -25.34 -16.25 0.92
CA ALA A 261 -24.93 -15.00 0.31
C ALA A 261 -25.10 -15.01 -1.21
N ILE A 262 -24.66 -16.07 -1.87
CA ILE A 262 -24.66 -16.18 -3.33
C ILE A 262 -25.13 -17.56 -3.76
N THR A 263 -26.16 -17.61 -4.59
CA THR A 263 -26.66 -18.87 -5.14
C THR A 263 -25.58 -19.58 -5.96
N GLY A 264 -25.32 -20.86 -5.64
CA GLY A 264 -24.32 -21.69 -6.32
C GLY A 264 -22.90 -21.51 -5.80
N VAL A 265 -22.67 -20.70 -4.74
CA VAL A 265 -21.40 -20.60 -4.04
C VAL A 265 -21.55 -21.16 -2.63
N SER A 266 -20.75 -22.19 -2.28
CA SER A 266 -20.78 -22.75 -0.93
C SER A 266 -20.21 -21.78 0.09
N ALA A 267 -20.60 -21.91 1.37
CA ALA A 267 -20.06 -21.10 2.47
C ALA A 267 -18.52 -21.16 2.52
N TYR A 268 -17.95 -22.35 2.31
CA TYR A 268 -16.49 -22.53 2.27
C TYR A 268 -15.82 -21.67 1.21
N TYR A 269 -16.32 -21.67 -0.03
CA TYR A 269 -15.76 -20.86 -1.11
C TYR A 269 -16.02 -19.37 -0.90
N PHE A 270 -17.15 -19.00 -0.33
CA PHE A 270 -17.43 -17.61 0.03
C PHE A 270 -16.40 -17.07 1.02
N ASP A 271 -16.20 -17.77 2.15
CA ASP A 271 -15.27 -17.38 3.20
C ASP A 271 -13.82 -17.36 2.67
N LEU A 272 -13.43 -18.35 1.86
CA LEU A 272 -12.13 -18.40 1.22
C LEU A 272 -11.91 -17.20 0.29
N CYS A 273 -12.91 -16.79 -0.49
CA CYS A 273 -12.82 -15.61 -1.34
C CYS A 273 -12.70 -14.32 -0.52
N ILE A 274 -13.46 -14.17 0.57
CA ILE A 274 -13.36 -13.03 1.46
C ILE A 274 -11.93 -12.93 2.04
N ASP A 275 -11.34 -14.05 2.45
CA ASP A 275 -9.95 -14.07 2.95
C ASP A 275 -8.94 -13.69 1.86
N LEU A 276 -9.14 -14.15 0.62
CA LEU A 276 -8.30 -13.77 -0.51
C LEU A 276 -8.42 -12.25 -0.80
N LEU A 277 -9.63 -11.72 -0.82
CA LEU A 277 -9.88 -10.29 -1.04
C LEU A 277 -9.26 -9.42 0.06
N LYS A 278 -9.38 -9.83 1.33
CA LYS A 278 -8.71 -9.14 2.45
C LYS A 278 -7.18 -9.10 2.31
N LYS A 279 -6.57 -10.15 1.77
CA LYS A 279 -5.12 -10.21 1.53
C LYS A 279 -4.68 -9.39 0.31
N ALA A 280 -5.59 -9.12 -0.62
CA ALA A 280 -5.34 -8.26 -1.78
C ALA A 280 -5.44 -6.76 -1.44
N CYS A 281 -6.07 -6.45 -0.30
CA CYS A 281 -6.20 -5.11 0.24
C CYS A 281 -5.24 -4.90 1.41
#